data_1c382f2b6d4e811700a498c6249f4be8
#
_entry.id   1c382f2b6d4e811700a498c6249f4be8
#
_cell.length_a   1.000
_cell.length_b   1.000
_cell.length_c   1.000
_cell.angle_alpha   90.00
_cell.angle_beta   90.00
_cell.angle_gamma   90.00
#
_symmetry.space_group_name_H-M   'P 1'
#
loop_
_entity.id
_entity.type
_entity.pdbx_description
1 polymer ?
#
loop_
_entity_poly.entity_id
_entity_poly.type
_entity_poly.pdbx_seq_one_letter_code
_entity_poly.pdbx_strand_id
1 'polypeptide(L)'
;MLHTGEAQFVFPMPNEQIAQFKGDPKFRIEEVPSIMQRYLSINTTVKPFDDVRVRQAINYAINKEALCKVAFAGYAVPSATIYPAEIPGALKLGPWPYDPKKARELLKEAGYPNGFTTEIWSGYSNSTSAKVVQFLQQQLAQVGIKTTTRMLEPGVRAQIVYGVKDPKEAKSRLYYIGWADGSMDPDWVLRPLLDSRQAPPKFMNTSYYSNPKFDALLDEAISTTDEAKRTALYQQAQKMVWNDAPWAYLVYEIGTAGADARLKNFHLRADTGIDFREAYWDESESGK
;
A
#
# COMPACT_ATOMS: atom_id res chain seq x y z
N MET A 1 -4.90 3.60 -27.77
CA MET A 1 -6.38 3.53 -27.71
C MET A 1 -7.01 4.90 -27.46
N LEU A 2 -6.67 5.66 -26.40
CA LEU A 2 -7.21 7.03 -26.19
C LEU A 2 -6.83 7.99 -27.35
N HIS A 3 -5.54 8.01 -27.77
CA HIS A 3 -5.09 8.80 -28.94
C HIS A 3 -5.72 8.41 -30.27
N THR A 4 -6.10 7.14 -30.44
CA THR A 4 -6.68 6.62 -31.69
C THR A 4 -8.21 6.71 -31.69
N GLY A 5 -8.83 7.15 -30.58
CA GLY A 5 -10.26 7.21 -30.43
C GLY A 5 -10.95 5.84 -30.24
N GLU A 6 -10.16 4.76 -30.12
CA GLU A 6 -10.70 3.42 -29.82
C GLU A 6 -11.25 3.32 -28.39
N ALA A 7 -10.72 4.13 -27.47
CA ALA A 7 -11.23 4.30 -26.13
C ALA A 7 -11.48 5.78 -25.87
N GLN A 8 -12.59 6.12 -25.25
CA GLN A 8 -12.97 7.48 -24.85
C GLN A 8 -12.67 7.75 -23.38
N PHE A 9 -12.41 6.69 -22.60
CA PHE A 9 -12.09 6.74 -21.18
C PHE A 9 -11.13 5.60 -20.81
N VAL A 10 -10.12 5.90 -19.99
CA VAL A 10 -9.10 4.94 -19.50
C VAL A 10 -8.96 5.10 -18.01
N PHE A 11 -9.16 4.02 -17.25
CA PHE A 11 -8.96 3.96 -15.80
C PHE A 11 -8.50 2.54 -15.37
N PRO A 12 -7.51 2.41 -14.48
CA PRO A 12 -6.56 3.46 -14.15
C PRO A 12 -5.69 3.83 -15.35
N MET A 13 -5.32 5.10 -15.47
CA MET A 13 -4.39 5.51 -16.51
C MET A 13 -2.95 5.15 -16.09
N PRO A 14 -2.14 4.51 -16.96
CA PRO A 14 -0.75 4.24 -16.62
C PRO A 14 0.02 5.54 -16.33
N ASN A 15 0.61 5.64 -15.14
CA ASN A 15 1.22 6.87 -14.64
C ASN A 15 2.28 7.45 -15.58
N GLU A 16 3.09 6.61 -16.21
CA GLU A 16 4.13 7.02 -17.16
C GLU A 16 3.59 7.58 -18.49
N GLN A 17 2.32 7.34 -18.78
CA GLN A 17 1.67 7.84 -20.01
C GLN A 17 0.97 9.19 -19.81
N ILE A 18 0.67 9.57 -18.57
CA ILE A 18 -0.12 10.78 -18.27
C ILE A 18 0.51 12.03 -18.88
N ALA A 19 1.83 12.14 -18.82
CA ALA A 19 2.56 13.30 -19.39
C ALA A 19 2.33 13.51 -20.90
N GLN A 20 1.96 12.45 -21.63
CA GLN A 20 1.69 12.52 -23.08
C GLN A 20 0.35 13.18 -23.41
N PHE A 21 -0.57 13.20 -22.43
CA PHE A 21 -1.92 13.73 -22.60
C PHE A 21 -2.12 15.06 -21.86
N LYS A 22 -1.30 15.31 -20.84
CA LYS A 22 -1.42 16.49 -19.98
C LYS A 22 -1.08 17.75 -20.79
N GLY A 23 -2.07 18.66 -20.91
CA GLY A 23 -1.94 19.91 -21.68
C GLY A 23 -2.44 19.81 -23.12
N ASP A 24 -2.78 18.64 -23.63
CA ASP A 24 -3.48 18.51 -24.93
C ASP A 24 -4.99 18.78 -24.70
N PRO A 25 -5.59 19.79 -25.36
CA PRO A 25 -6.98 20.16 -25.18
C PRO A 25 -8.00 19.07 -25.61
N LYS A 26 -7.53 18.06 -26.36
CA LYS A 26 -8.36 16.93 -26.79
C LYS A 26 -8.61 15.94 -25.66
N PHE A 27 -7.86 16.02 -24.55
CA PHE A 27 -7.92 15.06 -23.46
C PHE A 27 -8.12 15.76 -22.12
N ARG A 28 -8.85 15.08 -21.24
CA ARG A 28 -8.98 15.45 -19.83
C ARG A 28 -8.26 14.41 -18.99
N ILE A 29 -7.37 14.87 -18.10
CA ILE A 29 -6.78 14.04 -17.06
C ILE A 29 -7.43 14.41 -15.74
N GLU A 30 -7.96 13.41 -15.04
CA GLU A 30 -8.48 13.57 -13.70
C GLU A 30 -7.59 12.86 -12.69
N GLU A 31 -7.27 13.54 -11.59
CA GLU A 31 -6.39 13.08 -10.52
C GLU A 31 -7.13 13.23 -9.20
N VAL A 32 -7.12 12.19 -8.36
CA VAL A 32 -7.75 12.21 -7.04
C VAL A 32 -6.85 11.50 -6.02
N PRO A 33 -6.62 12.05 -4.83
CA PRO A 33 -6.06 11.29 -3.73
C PRO A 33 -6.90 10.04 -3.49
N SER A 34 -6.28 8.86 -3.47
CA SER A 34 -7.03 7.62 -3.31
C SER A 34 -6.69 6.92 -1.99
N ILE A 35 -7.61 6.10 -1.53
CA ILE A 35 -7.43 5.24 -0.36
C ILE A 35 -6.59 3.98 -0.68
N MET A 36 -6.04 3.86 -1.89
CA MET A 36 -5.21 2.73 -2.28
C MET A 36 -3.84 2.82 -1.60
N GLN A 37 -3.70 2.09 -0.52
CA GLN A 37 -2.44 1.95 0.21
C GLN A 37 -1.56 0.86 -0.40
N ARG A 38 -0.25 1.14 -0.49
CA ARG A 38 0.77 0.14 -0.83
C ARG A 38 1.72 -0.04 0.33
N TYR A 39 1.99 -1.29 0.67
CA TYR A 39 2.88 -1.65 1.77
C TYR A 39 3.63 -2.94 1.48
N LEU A 40 4.71 -3.15 2.21
CA LEU A 40 5.45 -4.40 2.23
C LEU A 40 5.09 -5.11 3.55
N SER A 41 4.26 -6.14 3.46
CA SER A 41 3.91 -6.99 4.59
C SER A 41 5.12 -7.84 5.00
N ILE A 42 5.43 -7.89 6.29
CA ILE A 42 6.62 -8.55 6.84
C ILE A 42 6.14 -9.72 7.71
N ASN A 43 6.54 -10.94 7.39
CA ASN A 43 6.17 -12.10 8.20
C ASN A 43 6.85 -12.05 9.58
N THR A 44 6.10 -11.67 10.61
CA THR A 44 6.60 -11.43 11.96
C THR A 44 6.91 -12.70 12.75
N THR A 45 6.60 -13.88 12.22
CA THR A 45 6.74 -15.16 12.94
C THR A 45 8.07 -15.87 12.70
N VAL A 46 8.88 -15.36 11.77
CA VAL A 46 10.12 -16.02 11.33
C VAL A 46 11.32 -15.09 11.42
N LYS A 47 12.49 -15.68 11.75
CA LYS A 47 13.74 -14.93 11.77
C LYS A 47 14.14 -14.47 10.37
N PRO A 48 14.72 -13.26 10.27
CA PRO A 48 15.02 -12.30 11.33
C PRO A 48 13.88 -11.33 11.65
N PHE A 49 12.71 -11.49 11.04
CA PHE A 49 11.59 -10.54 11.08
C PHE A 49 10.74 -10.64 12.36
N ASP A 50 10.98 -11.64 13.21
CA ASP A 50 10.43 -11.74 14.57
C ASP A 50 10.96 -10.61 15.49
N ASP A 51 12.13 -10.02 15.17
CA ASP A 51 12.67 -8.87 15.88
C ASP A 51 12.11 -7.54 15.31
N VAL A 52 11.47 -6.75 16.17
CA VAL A 52 10.89 -5.44 15.78
C VAL A 52 11.95 -4.48 15.23
N ARG A 53 13.19 -4.55 15.71
CA ARG A 53 14.29 -3.69 15.24
C ARG A 53 14.60 -3.94 13.77
N VAL A 54 14.53 -5.18 13.32
CA VAL A 54 14.69 -5.54 11.89
C VAL A 54 13.57 -4.94 11.06
N ARG A 55 12.31 -5.02 11.53
CA ARG A 55 11.17 -4.46 10.80
C ARG A 55 11.21 -2.92 10.74
N GLN A 56 11.64 -2.29 11.84
CA GLN A 56 11.88 -0.84 11.87
C GLN A 56 13.05 -0.44 10.96
N ALA A 57 14.12 -1.22 10.93
CA ALA A 57 15.26 -0.99 10.02
C ALA A 57 14.82 -1.00 8.55
N ILE A 58 13.93 -1.90 8.16
CA ILE A 58 13.35 -1.94 6.80
C ILE A 58 12.59 -0.63 6.50
N ASN A 59 11.83 -0.10 7.46
CA ASN A 59 11.13 1.17 7.30
C ASN A 59 12.09 2.36 7.14
N TYR A 60 13.18 2.41 7.90
CA TYR A 60 14.22 3.46 7.77
C TYR A 60 15.06 3.33 6.49
N ALA A 61 15.20 2.11 5.95
CA ALA A 61 16.01 1.87 4.76
C ALA A 61 15.37 2.35 3.46
N ILE A 62 14.06 2.65 3.43
CA ILE A 62 13.31 2.93 2.19
C ILE A 62 13.03 4.43 2.06
N ASN A 63 13.56 5.05 1.00
CA ASN A 63 13.23 6.42 0.61
C ASN A 63 11.89 6.47 -0.12
N LYS A 64 10.81 6.78 0.62
CA LYS A 64 9.43 6.79 0.10
C LYS A 64 9.19 7.90 -0.92
N GLU A 65 9.82 9.06 -0.75
CA GLU A 65 9.71 10.16 -1.71
C GLU A 65 10.35 9.80 -3.06
N ALA A 66 11.53 9.17 -3.02
CA ALA A 66 12.17 8.67 -4.23
C ALA A 66 11.34 7.53 -4.88
N LEU A 67 10.73 6.65 -4.06
CA LEU A 67 9.82 5.61 -4.54
C LEU A 67 8.63 6.20 -5.31
N CYS A 68 7.99 7.25 -4.77
CA CYS A 68 6.89 7.95 -5.45
C CYS A 68 7.30 8.45 -6.84
N LYS A 69 8.49 9.03 -6.95
CA LYS A 69 9.00 9.56 -8.23
C LYS A 69 9.38 8.45 -9.21
N VAL A 70 10.12 7.44 -8.75
CA VAL A 70 10.71 6.40 -9.62
C VAL A 70 9.69 5.38 -10.08
N ALA A 71 8.86 4.87 -9.17
CA ALA A 71 7.92 3.79 -9.48
C ALA A 71 6.52 4.29 -9.89
N PHE A 72 6.10 5.44 -9.35
CA PHE A 72 4.76 5.98 -9.56
C PHE A 72 4.73 7.24 -10.42
N ALA A 73 5.88 7.66 -10.99
CA ALA A 73 6.00 8.88 -11.81
C ALA A 73 5.45 10.14 -11.11
N GLY A 74 5.48 10.20 -9.77
CA GLY A 74 4.94 11.28 -8.96
C GLY A 74 3.46 11.11 -8.57
N TYR A 75 2.76 10.09 -9.06
CA TYR A 75 1.33 9.81 -8.76
C TYR A 75 1.18 8.92 -7.53
N ALA A 76 1.88 9.27 -6.47
CA ALA A 76 1.75 8.69 -5.14
C ALA A 76 2.32 9.65 -4.10
N VAL A 77 1.90 9.49 -2.85
CA VAL A 77 2.42 10.23 -1.70
C VAL A 77 2.96 9.24 -0.65
N PRO A 78 4.04 9.60 0.10
CA PRO A 78 4.55 8.75 1.18
C PRO A 78 3.49 8.46 2.24
N SER A 79 3.41 7.21 2.67
CA SER A 79 2.46 6.79 3.71
C SER A 79 2.87 7.35 5.08
N ALA A 80 2.03 8.20 5.65
CA ALA A 80 2.22 8.82 6.97
C ALA A 80 1.26 8.28 8.04
N THR A 81 0.38 7.36 7.66
CA THR A 81 -0.70 6.79 8.47
C THR A 81 -0.77 5.28 8.29
N ILE A 82 -1.51 4.57 9.14
CA ILE A 82 -1.77 3.12 8.97
C ILE A 82 -2.79 2.91 7.86
N TYR A 83 -3.77 3.79 7.75
CA TYR A 83 -4.78 3.83 6.71
C TYR A 83 -4.95 5.27 6.21
N PRO A 84 -5.55 5.51 5.03
CA PRO A 84 -5.66 6.84 4.43
C PRO A 84 -6.23 7.89 5.35
N ALA A 85 -5.75 9.13 5.21
CA ALA A 85 -6.16 10.24 6.05
C ALA A 85 -7.65 10.61 5.89
N GLU A 86 -8.26 10.20 4.79
CA GLU A 86 -9.67 10.37 4.47
C GLU A 86 -10.57 9.49 5.34
N ILE A 87 -10.03 8.42 5.92
CA ILE A 87 -10.77 7.56 6.85
C ILE A 87 -10.78 8.22 8.24
N PRO A 88 -11.98 8.36 8.88
CA PRO A 88 -12.10 9.02 10.18
C PRO A 88 -11.16 8.42 11.24
N GLY A 89 -10.55 9.29 12.03
CA GLY A 89 -9.65 8.89 13.12
C GLY A 89 -8.22 8.51 12.69
N ALA A 90 -7.85 8.70 11.41
CA ALA A 90 -6.49 8.49 10.96
C ALA A 90 -5.49 9.37 11.72
N LEU A 91 -4.42 8.76 12.22
CA LEU A 91 -3.32 9.47 12.88
C LEU A 91 -2.15 9.66 11.93
N LYS A 92 -1.70 10.89 11.80
CA LYS A 92 -0.45 11.20 11.12
C LYS A 92 0.73 10.82 12.02
N LEU A 93 1.29 9.64 11.79
CA LEU A 93 2.39 9.07 12.58
C LEU A 93 3.76 9.21 11.90
N GLY A 94 3.77 9.39 10.59
CA GLY A 94 4.96 9.45 9.77
C GLY A 94 4.93 10.52 8.68
N PRO A 95 5.56 10.30 7.53
CA PRO A 95 6.16 9.03 7.08
C PRO A 95 7.40 8.65 7.90
N TRP A 96 7.70 7.33 7.94
CA TRP A 96 8.98 6.87 8.47
C TRP A 96 10.13 7.56 7.73
N PRO A 97 11.07 8.21 8.43
CA PRO A 97 12.16 8.91 7.76
C PRO A 97 13.09 7.96 7.02
N TYR A 98 13.68 8.42 5.94
CA TYR A 98 14.75 7.72 5.25
C TYR A 98 16.07 7.95 6.01
N ASP A 99 16.54 6.93 6.69
CA ASP A 99 17.78 6.96 7.45
C ASP A 99 18.52 5.60 7.38
N PRO A 100 19.31 5.38 6.30
CA PRO A 100 20.07 4.13 6.15
C PRO A 100 21.12 3.90 7.25
N LYS A 101 21.58 4.97 7.93
CA LYS A 101 22.50 4.84 9.06
C LYS A 101 21.76 4.22 10.25
N LYS A 102 20.61 4.77 10.61
CA LYS A 102 19.75 4.22 11.67
C LYS A 102 19.31 2.78 11.36
N ALA A 103 18.98 2.49 10.11
CA ALA A 103 18.65 1.13 9.68
C ALA A 103 19.80 0.15 9.97
N ARG A 104 21.05 0.49 9.60
CA ARG A 104 22.23 -0.36 9.90
C ARG A 104 22.49 -0.51 11.39
N GLU A 105 22.29 0.55 12.19
CA GLU A 105 22.41 0.48 13.65
C GLU A 105 21.42 -0.53 14.24
N LEU A 106 20.14 -0.44 13.86
CA LEU A 106 19.09 -1.37 14.30
C LEU A 106 19.37 -2.82 13.89
N LEU A 107 19.84 -3.04 12.65
CA LEU A 107 20.25 -4.36 12.20
C LEU A 107 21.41 -4.93 13.02
N LYS A 108 22.42 -4.09 13.33
CA LYS A 108 23.54 -4.50 14.18
C LYS A 108 23.07 -4.86 15.59
N GLU A 109 22.21 -4.04 16.20
CA GLU A 109 21.61 -4.30 17.51
C GLU A 109 20.76 -5.57 17.54
N ALA A 110 20.12 -5.90 16.43
CA ALA A 110 19.36 -7.13 16.25
C ALA A 110 20.21 -8.37 15.97
N GLY A 111 21.56 -8.23 15.89
CA GLY A 111 22.49 -9.33 15.62
C GLY A 111 22.81 -9.57 14.14
N TYR A 112 22.46 -8.63 13.26
CA TYR A 112 22.71 -8.73 11.80
C TYR A 112 23.63 -7.59 11.29
N PRO A 113 24.86 -7.44 11.82
CA PRO A 113 25.74 -6.33 11.46
C PRO A 113 26.15 -6.34 9.97
N ASN A 114 26.13 -7.50 9.32
CA ASN A 114 26.43 -7.68 7.89
C ASN A 114 25.16 -7.87 7.03
N GLY A 115 23.98 -7.64 7.61
CA GLY A 115 22.71 -7.90 6.96
C GLY A 115 22.38 -9.39 6.83
N PHE A 116 21.50 -9.71 5.88
CA PHE A 116 21.05 -11.08 5.59
C PHE A 116 20.48 -11.17 4.18
N THR A 117 20.18 -12.39 3.75
CA THR A 117 19.52 -12.64 2.46
C THR A 117 18.06 -13.03 2.67
N THR A 118 17.15 -12.51 1.84
CA THR A 118 15.72 -12.84 1.87
C THR A 118 15.09 -12.69 0.49
N GLU A 119 13.76 -12.77 0.41
CA GLU A 119 13.01 -12.67 -0.83
C GLU A 119 11.86 -11.65 -0.67
N ILE A 120 11.63 -10.85 -1.73
CA ILE A 120 10.45 -9.99 -1.85
C ILE A 120 9.50 -10.62 -2.87
N TRP A 121 8.30 -10.92 -2.44
CA TRP A 121 7.23 -11.33 -3.34
C TRP A 121 6.31 -10.15 -3.64
N SER A 122 5.89 -10.03 -4.90
CA SER A 122 4.86 -9.08 -5.30
C SER A 122 3.54 -9.80 -5.55
N GLY A 123 2.47 -9.28 -4.98
CA GLY A 123 1.10 -9.73 -5.26
C GLY A 123 0.59 -9.30 -6.64
N TYR A 124 1.39 -8.57 -7.40
CA TYR A 124 1.07 -8.01 -8.71
C TYR A 124 2.18 -8.28 -9.71
N SER A 125 1.83 -8.41 -11.01
CA SER A 125 2.75 -8.68 -12.11
C SER A 125 2.83 -7.55 -13.14
N ASN A 126 2.31 -6.34 -12.83
CA ASN A 126 2.37 -5.19 -13.73
C ASN A 126 3.72 -4.42 -13.65
N SER A 127 3.93 -3.51 -14.61
CA SER A 127 5.17 -2.72 -14.73
C SER A 127 5.49 -1.85 -13.51
N THR A 128 4.49 -1.20 -12.93
CA THR A 128 4.65 -0.39 -11.72
C THR A 128 5.13 -1.23 -10.55
N SER A 129 4.53 -2.40 -10.33
CA SER A 129 4.94 -3.32 -9.26
C SER A 129 6.35 -3.87 -9.47
N ALA A 130 6.76 -4.11 -10.72
CA ALA A 130 8.13 -4.49 -11.03
C ALA A 130 9.13 -3.38 -10.64
N LYS A 131 8.83 -2.12 -10.97
CA LYS A 131 9.64 -0.96 -10.55
C LYS A 131 9.71 -0.83 -9.02
N VAL A 132 8.58 -1.03 -8.33
CA VAL A 132 8.53 -0.97 -6.86
C VAL A 132 9.45 -2.02 -6.24
N VAL A 133 9.33 -3.30 -6.62
CA VAL A 133 10.14 -4.36 -5.99
C VAL A 133 11.62 -4.22 -6.34
N GLN A 134 11.98 -3.75 -7.54
CA GLN A 134 13.35 -3.42 -7.90
C GLN A 134 13.92 -2.26 -7.06
N PHE A 135 13.13 -1.21 -6.86
CA PHE A 135 13.50 -0.10 -6.00
C PHE A 135 13.73 -0.55 -4.55
N LEU A 136 12.80 -1.33 -4.00
CA LEU A 136 12.94 -1.90 -2.65
C LEU A 136 14.20 -2.77 -2.53
N GLN A 137 14.48 -3.61 -3.52
CA GLN A 137 15.69 -4.43 -3.58
C GLN A 137 16.96 -3.56 -3.49
N GLN A 138 17.03 -2.48 -4.26
CA GLN A 138 18.17 -1.57 -4.26
C GLN A 138 18.32 -0.84 -2.92
N GLN A 139 17.22 -0.36 -2.32
CA GLN A 139 17.24 0.35 -1.04
C GLN A 139 17.67 -0.57 0.11
N LEU A 140 17.14 -1.78 0.17
CA LEU A 140 17.47 -2.77 1.19
C LEU A 140 18.92 -3.25 1.07
N ALA A 141 19.45 -3.38 -0.15
CA ALA A 141 20.85 -3.74 -0.39
C ALA A 141 21.83 -2.71 0.21
N GLN A 142 21.49 -1.42 0.24
CA GLN A 142 22.32 -0.36 0.84
C GLN A 142 22.56 -0.54 2.34
N VAL A 143 21.67 -1.27 3.02
CA VAL A 143 21.81 -1.56 4.46
C VAL A 143 22.21 -3.01 4.74
N GLY A 144 22.61 -3.77 3.70
CA GLY A 144 23.09 -5.15 3.82
C GLY A 144 22.01 -6.21 3.66
N ILE A 145 20.74 -5.85 3.45
CA ILE A 145 19.66 -6.81 3.21
C ILE A 145 19.63 -7.14 1.71
N LYS A 146 20.15 -8.31 1.34
CA LYS A 146 20.15 -8.80 -0.04
C LYS A 146 18.84 -9.51 -0.35
N THR A 147 18.17 -9.13 -1.43
CA THR A 147 16.87 -9.70 -1.79
C THR A 147 16.84 -10.24 -3.21
N THR A 148 16.14 -11.35 -3.40
CA THR A 148 15.60 -11.77 -4.69
C THR A 148 14.14 -11.31 -4.80
N THR A 149 13.63 -11.21 -6.02
CA THR A 149 12.26 -10.75 -6.25
C THR A 149 11.45 -11.80 -7.00
N ARG A 150 10.17 -11.94 -6.67
CA ARG A 150 9.23 -12.84 -7.33
C ARG A 150 7.89 -12.15 -7.55
N MET A 151 7.48 -12.06 -8.81
CA MET A 151 6.15 -11.58 -9.19
C MET A 151 5.18 -12.77 -9.18
N LEU A 152 4.03 -12.63 -8.54
CA LEU A 152 3.06 -13.72 -8.38
C LEU A 152 1.84 -13.50 -9.27
N GLU A 153 1.52 -14.49 -10.06
CA GLU A 153 0.23 -14.55 -10.77
C GLU A 153 -0.91 -14.82 -9.77
N PRO A 154 -2.14 -14.33 -10.05
CA PRO A 154 -3.25 -14.37 -9.10
C PRO A 154 -3.57 -15.77 -8.55
N GLY A 155 -3.59 -16.80 -9.39
CA GLY A 155 -3.85 -18.18 -8.96
C GLY A 155 -2.75 -18.75 -8.07
N VAL A 156 -1.48 -18.50 -8.42
CA VAL A 156 -0.33 -18.90 -7.59
C VAL A 156 -0.35 -18.18 -6.25
N ARG A 157 -0.64 -16.89 -6.26
CA ARG A 157 -0.76 -16.07 -5.05
C ARG A 157 -1.80 -16.63 -4.09
N ALA A 158 -2.99 -17.00 -4.61
CA ALA A 158 -4.07 -17.57 -3.79
C ALA A 158 -3.60 -18.82 -3.04
N GLN A 159 -2.80 -19.67 -3.67
CA GLN A 159 -2.31 -20.92 -3.06
C GLN A 159 -1.17 -20.70 -2.06
N ILE A 160 -0.11 -19.97 -2.45
CA ILE A 160 1.14 -19.94 -1.68
C ILE A 160 1.22 -18.80 -0.65
N VAL A 161 0.35 -17.80 -0.74
CA VAL A 161 0.25 -16.71 0.26
C VAL A 161 -0.97 -16.90 1.14
N TYR A 162 -2.15 -17.06 0.55
CA TYR A 162 -3.40 -17.12 1.31
C TYR A 162 -3.84 -18.54 1.68
N GLY A 163 -3.31 -19.58 1.05
CA GLY A 163 -3.60 -20.98 1.36
C GLY A 163 -2.71 -21.60 2.46
N VAL A 164 -1.79 -20.84 3.04
CA VAL A 164 -0.85 -21.33 4.07
C VAL A 164 -1.56 -21.55 5.39
N LYS A 165 -1.46 -22.76 5.97
CA LYS A 165 -2.12 -23.11 7.23
C LYS A 165 -1.27 -22.80 8.47
N ASP A 166 0.04 -22.99 8.39
CA ASP A 166 0.99 -22.65 9.47
C ASP A 166 1.83 -21.44 9.06
N PRO A 167 1.81 -20.34 9.83
CA PRO A 167 2.63 -19.14 9.57
C PRO A 167 4.13 -19.43 9.41
N LYS A 168 4.67 -20.43 10.13
CA LYS A 168 6.07 -20.84 10.04
C LYS A 168 6.43 -21.49 8.72
N GLU A 169 5.45 -22.12 8.07
CA GLU A 169 5.61 -22.73 6.75
C GLU A 169 5.42 -21.71 5.61
N ALA A 170 4.96 -20.50 5.92
CA ALA A 170 4.82 -19.45 4.94
C ALA A 170 6.19 -19.14 4.30
N LYS A 171 6.29 -19.32 3.00
CA LYS A 171 7.52 -19.01 2.24
C LYS A 171 7.68 -17.52 2.00
N SER A 172 6.58 -16.77 1.98
CA SER A 172 6.59 -15.32 1.90
C SER A 172 7.23 -14.74 3.16
N ARG A 173 8.25 -13.90 2.98
CA ARG A 173 8.96 -13.18 4.04
C ARG A 173 8.64 -11.70 4.00
N LEU A 174 8.81 -11.11 2.82
CA LEU A 174 8.45 -9.73 2.50
C LEU A 174 7.47 -9.81 1.32
N TYR A 175 6.27 -9.24 1.50
CA TYR A 175 5.21 -9.35 0.51
C TYR A 175 4.65 -7.97 0.16
N TYR A 176 4.95 -7.51 -1.06
CA TYR A 176 4.43 -6.27 -1.60
C TYR A 176 2.99 -6.45 -2.06
N ILE A 177 2.09 -5.71 -1.44
CA ILE A 177 0.64 -5.76 -1.68
C ILE A 177 0.02 -4.37 -1.43
N GLY A 178 -1.26 -4.21 -1.71
CA GLY A 178 -2.04 -3.03 -1.39
C GLY A 178 -3.44 -3.38 -0.89
N TRP A 179 -4.04 -2.38 -0.30
CA TRP A 179 -5.40 -2.42 0.20
C TRP A 179 -6.11 -1.11 -0.09
N ALA A 180 -7.38 -1.21 -0.48
CA ALA A 180 -8.31 -0.10 -0.53
C ALA A 180 -9.63 -0.59 0.06
N ASP A 181 -10.17 0.14 1.01
CA ASP A 181 -11.45 -0.18 1.63
C ASP A 181 -12.47 0.90 1.31
N GLY A 182 -13.46 0.56 0.49
CA GLY A 182 -14.52 1.46 0.08
C GLY A 182 -15.55 1.77 1.17
N SER A 183 -15.51 1.07 2.33
CA SER A 183 -16.41 1.36 3.46
C SER A 183 -16.03 2.61 4.21
N MET A 184 -14.76 3.08 4.09
CA MET A 184 -14.20 4.20 4.84
C MET A 184 -14.27 3.99 6.37
N ASP A 185 -14.26 2.73 6.83
CA ASP A 185 -14.28 2.37 8.25
C ASP A 185 -12.90 1.86 8.71
N PRO A 186 -12.34 2.39 9.83
CA PRO A 186 -11.04 1.95 10.35
C PRO A 186 -10.95 0.44 10.62
N ASP A 187 -12.05 -0.19 11.03
CA ASP A 187 -12.07 -1.62 11.35
C ASP A 187 -11.79 -2.47 10.12
N TRP A 188 -12.29 -2.06 8.94
CA TRP A 188 -12.08 -2.77 7.67
C TRP A 188 -10.65 -2.65 7.09
N VAL A 189 -9.80 -1.83 7.70
CA VAL A 189 -8.37 -1.84 7.42
C VAL A 189 -7.62 -2.61 8.50
N LEU A 190 -7.87 -2.28 9.77
CA LEU A 190 -7.09 -2.83 10.88
C LEU A 190 -7.39 -4.32 11.12
N ARG A 191 -8.66 -4.70 11.18
CA ARG A 191 -9.04 -6.08 11.51
C ARG A 191 -8.65 -7.09 10.42
N PRO A 192 -9.05 -6.95 9.15
CA PRO A 192 -8.75 -7.95 8.13
C PRO A 192 -7.25 -8.14 7.87
N LEU A 193 -6.45 -7.10 8.11
CA LEU A 193 -5.04 -7.08 7.74
C LEU A 193 -4.08 -7.31 8.92
N LEU A 194 -4.53 -7.12 10.18
CA LEU A 194 -3.63 -7.06 11.34
C LEU A 194 -4.13 -7.82 12.57
N ASP A 195 -5.45 -8.12 12.70
CA ASP A 195 -5.95 -8.95 13.78
C ASP A 195 -5.34 -10.36 13.66
N SER A 196 -4.86 -10.92 14.78
CA SER A 196 -4.17 -12.22 14.80
C SER A 196 -5.05 -13.36 14.30
N ARG A 197 -6.36 -13.23 14.47
CA ARG A 197 -7.38 -14.20 14.04
C ARG A 197 -7.64 -14.18 12.54
N GLN A 198 -7.10 -13.19 11.81
CA GLN A 198 -7.29 -12.98 10.36
C GLN A 198 -6.07 -13.38 9.53
N ALA A 199 -5.14 -14.13 10.12
CA ALA A 199 -4.02 -14.70 9.38
C ALA A 199 -4.48 -15.75 8.35
N PRO A 200 -3.77 -15.92 7.22
CA PRO A 200 -4.03 -17.01 6.29
C PRO A 200 -4.09 -18.38 6.99
N PRO A 201 -4.95 -19.31 6.58
CA PRO A 201 -5.81 -19.23 5.39
C PRO A 201 -7.15 -18.54 5.62
N LYS A 202 -7.39 -17.99 6.82
CA LYS A 202 -8.69 -17.44 7.18
C LYS A 202 -8.96 -16.13 6.46
N PHE A 203 -7.98 -15.21 6.44
CA PHE A 203 -8.12 -13.94 5.75
C PHE A 203 -6.75 -13.33 5.35
N MET A 204 -6.54 -12.03 5.47
CA MET A 204 -5.51 -11.27 4.76
C MET A 204 -4.36 -10.71 5.64
N ASN A 205 -4.28 -11.10 6.92
CA ASN A 205 -3.13 -10.73 7.76
C ASN A 205 -1.87 -11.51 7.33
N THR A 206 -1.32 -11.16 6.17
CA THR A 206 -0.13 -11.81 5.59
C THR A 206 1.17 -11.50 6.32
N SER A 207 1.14 -10.57 7.26
CA SER A 207 2.26 -10.33 8.19
C SER A 207 2.27 -11.32 9.36
N TYR A 208 1.19 -12.07 9.54
CA TYR A 208 0.99 -12.94 10.71
C TYR A 208 1.21 -12.18 12.02
N TYR A 209 0.97 -10.88 12.01
CA TYR A 209 1.06 -10.05 13.21
C TYR A 209 0.09 -10.57 14.26
N SER A 210 0.58 -10.68 15.49
CA SER A 210 -0.20 -11.17 16.62
C SER A 210 0.16 -10.36 17.86
N ASN A 211 -0.81 -9.60 18.34
CA ASN A 211 -0.71 -8.82 19.56
C ASN A 211 -2.07 -8.81 20.27
N PRO A 212 -2.24 -9.58 21.37
CA PRO A 212 -3.53 -9.68 22.07
C PRO A 212 -4.09 -8.33 22.54
N LYS A 213 -3.21 -7.35 22.84
CA LYS A 213 -3.67 -6.01 23.23
C LYS A 213 -4.25 -5.26 22.03
N PHE A 214 -3.65 -5.43 20.86
CA PHE A 214 -4.17 -4.87 19.62
C PHE A 214 -5.54 -5.48 19.28
N ASP A 215 -5.66 -6.81 19.33
CA ASP A 215 -6.91 -7.51 19.06
C ASP A 215 -8.03 -7.06 20.02
N ALA A 216 -7.71 -6.89 21.31
CA ALA A 216 -8.66 -6.40 22.32
C ALA A 216 -9.12 -4.97 22.05
N LEU A 217 -8.24 -4.07 21.59
CA LEU A 217 -8.61 -2.71 21.20
C LEU A 217 -9.63 -2.72 20.04
N LEU A 218 -9.45 -3.59 19.06
CA LEU A 218 -10.38 -3.72 17.94
C LEU A 218 -11.74 -4.27 18.40
N ASP A 219 -11.74 -5.27 19.29
CA ASP A 219 -12.98 -5.86 19.82
C ASP A 219 -13.77 -4.87 20.68
N GLU A 220 -13.08 -4.04 21.47
CA GLU A 220 -13.72 -2.97 22.23
C GLU A 220 -14.24 -1.86 21.30
N ALA A 221 -13.46 -1.47 20.27
CA ALA A 221 -13.84 -0.43 19.34
C ALA A 221 -15.10 -0.77 18.53
N ILE A 222 -15.26 -2.02 18.09
CA ILE A 222 -16.44 -2.42 17.34
C ILE A 222 -17.68 -2.63 18.21
N SER A 223 -17.50 -2.86 19.50
CA SER A 223 -18.60 -3.10 20.44
C SER A 223 -19.16 -1.83 21.09
N THR A 224 -18.50 -0.69 20.95
CA THR A 224 -18.97 0.58 21.53
C THR A 224 -19.76 1.41 20.52
N THR A 225 -20.84 2.05 21.02
CA THR A 225 -21.62 3.05 20.28
C THR A 225 -21.15 4.49 20.53
N ASP A 226 -20.23 4.68 21.46
CA ASP A 226 -19.58 5.99 21.70
C ASP A 226 -18.52 6.23 20.66
N GLU A 227 -18.79 7.17 19.73
CA GLU A 227 -17.89 7.49 18.61
C GLU A 227 -16.54 8.04 19.08
N ALA A 228 -16.51 8.84 20.15
CA ALA A 228 -15.27 9.41 20.66
C ALA A 228 -14.40 8.30 21.26
N LYS A 229 -14.98 7.40 22.04
CA LYS A 229 -14.32 6.23 22.58
C LYS A 229 -13.84 5.30 21.47
N ARG A 230 -14.67 5.02 20.47
CA ARG A 230 -14.33 4.21 19.30
C ARG A 230 -13.12 4.75 18.57
N THR A 231 -13.13 6.04 18.27
CA THR A 231 -12.01 6.73 17.62
C THR A 231 -10.72 6.62 18.45
N ALA A 232 -10.80 6.87 19.76
CA ALA A 232 -9.64 6.78 20.66
C ALA A 232 -9.03 5.36 20.70
N LEU A 233 -9.85 4.32 20.67
CA LEU A 233 -9.40 2.93 20.63
C LEU A 233 -8.66 2.61 19.32
N TYR A 234 -9.21 3.00 18.16
CA TYR A 234 -8.50 2.83 16.88
C TYR A 234 -7.22 3.65 16.81
N GLN A 235 -7.17 4.83 17.42
CA GLN A 235 -5.94 5.62 17.50
C GLN A 235 -4.86 4.94 18.36
N GLN A 236 -5.24 4.28 19.45
CA GLN A 236 -4.31 3.47 20.23
C GLN A 236 -3.80 2.28 19.43
N ALA A 237 -4.69 1.58 18.72
CA ALA A 237 -4.32 0.47 17.84
C ALA A 237 -3.34 0.92 16.73
N GLN A 238 -3.57 2.08 16.10
CA GLN A 238 -2.67 2.64 15.08
C GLN A 238 -1.26 2.90 15.65
N LYS A 239 -1.15 3.53 16.81
CA LYS A 239 0.15 3.79 17.45
C LYS A 239 0.91 2.50 17.77
N MET A 240 0.20 1.49 18.24
CA MET A 240 0.77 0.19 18.56
C MET A 240 1.34 -0.48 17.30
N VAL A 241 0.53 -0.63 16.26
CA VAL A 241 0.96 -1.30 15.03
C VAL A 241 2.02 -0.52 14.26
N TRP A 242 2.00 0.82 14.33
CA TRP A 242 3.05 1.65 13.75
C TRP A 242 4.42 1.34 14.37
N ASN A 243 4.47 1.25 15.70
CA ASN A 243 5.71 0.97 16.43
C ASN A 243 6.18 -0.48 16.26
N ASP A 244 5.24 -1.43 16.22
CA ASP A 244 5.53 -2.86 16.02
C ASP A 244 5.97 -3.17 14.57
N ALA A 245 5.67 -2.25 13.65
CA ALA A 245 6.09 -2.26 12.25
C ALA A 245 5.90 -3.61 11.53
N PRO A 246 4.70 -4.25 11.55
CA PRO A 246 4.46 -5.47 10.79
C PRO A 246 4.50 -5.23 9.28
N TRP A 247 4.51 -3.97 8.87
CA TRP A 247 4.65 -3.52 7.50
C TRP A 247 5.81 -2.53 7.34
N ALA A 248 6.40 -2.50 6.14
CA ALA A 248 7.01 -1.25 5.69
C ALA A 248 5.93 -0.43 4.97
N TYR A 249 5.63 0.72 5.54
CA TYR A 249 4.62 1.66 5.05
C TYR A 249 5.21 2.41 3.86
N LEU A 250 4.64 2.23 2.67
CA LEU A 250 5.23 2.76 1.44
C LEU A 250 4.53 4.04 0.99
N VAL A 251 3.40 3.90 0.30
CA VAL A 251 2.73 5.04 -0.34
C VAL A 251 1.21 4.87 -0.36
N TYR A 252 0.51 6.00 -0.54
CA TYR A 252 -0.85 6.06 -1.07
C TYR A 252 -0.80 6.48 -2.53
N GLU A 253 -1.54 5.78 -3.39
CA GLU A 253 -1.61 6.13 -4.80
C GLU A 253 -2.53 7.34 -5.05
N ILE A 254 -2.23 8.10 -6.10
CA ILE A 254 -3.16 9.07 -6.66
C ILE A 254 -3.90 8.34 -7.78
N GLY A 255 -5.22 8.27 -7.69
CA GLY A 255 -6.09 7.74 -8.73
C GLY A 255 -6.03 8.65 -9.95
N THR A 256 -5.87 8.06 -11.14
CA THR A 256 -5.73 8.82 -12.38
C THR A 256 -6.63 8.24 -13.46
N ALA A 257 -7.36 9.10 -14.18
CA ALA A 257 -8.09 8.74 -15.39
C ALA A 257 -7.76 9.67 -16.53
N GLY A 258 -7.79 9.12 -17.74
CA GLY A 258 -7.72 9.88 -18.97
C GLY A 258 -9.02 9.74 -19.75
N ALA A 259 -9.53 10.84 -20.28
CA ALA A 259 -10.75 10.83 -21.10
C ALA A 259 -10.61 11.74 -22.31
N ASP A 260 -11.42 11.46 -23.34
CA ASP A 260 -11.70 12.45 -24.40
C ASP A 260 -12.30 13.70 -23.74
N ALA A 261 -11.84 14.88 -24.14
CA ALA A 261 -12.27 16.15 -23.53
C ALA A 261 -13.78 16.41 -23.66
N ARG A 262 -14.44 15.78 -24.64
CA ARG A 262 -15.89 15.85 -24.83
C ARG A 262 -16.69 15.06 -23.79
N LEU A 263 -16.07 14.08 -23.09
CA LEU A 263 -16.71 13.41 -21.98
C LEU A 263 -16.66 14.32 -20.73
N LYS A 264 -17.83 14.84 -20.35
CA LYS A 264 -18.01 15.78 -19.26
C LYS A 264 -18.64 15.09 -18.02
N ASN A 265 -18.48 15.73 -16.85
CA ASN A 265 -19.16 15.36 -15.59
C ASN A 265 -18.97 13.90 -15.11
N PHE A 266 -17.86 13.27 -15.47
CA PHE A 266 -17.42 12.10 -14.72
C PHE A 266 -16.48 12.54 -13.59
N HIS A 267 -16.45 11.78 -12.50
CA HIS A 267 -15.58 12.06 -11.36
C HIS A 267 -14.97 10.79 -10.82
N LEU A 268 -13.65 10.85 -10.55
CA LEU A 268 -12.99 9.83 -9.76
C LEU A 268 -13.31 10.03 -8.28
N ARG A 269 -13.48 8.94 -7.56
CA ARG A 269 -13.70 8.92 -6.12
C ARG A 269 -12.46 8.43 -5.39
N ALA A 270 -12.24 8.89 -4.16
CA ALA A 270 -11.13 8.45 -3.32
C ALA A 270 -11.16 6.93 -3.07
N ASP A 271 -12.35 6.33 -3.01
CA ASP A 271 -12.56 4.88 -2.84
C ASP A 271 -12.28 4.06 -4.10
N THR A 272 -11.58 4.63 -5.09
CA THR A 272 -11.28 4.04 -6.39
C THR A 272 -12.50 3.79 -7.30
N GLY A 273 -13.65 4.28 -6.93
CA GLY A 273 -14.85 4.29 -7.76
C GLY A 273 -14.82 5.40 -8.81
N ILE A 274 -15.68 5.24 -9.82
CA ILE A 274 -15.88 6.26 -10.84
C ILE A 274 -17.37 6.60 -10.86
N ASP A 275 -17.67 7.90 -10.79
CA ASP A 275 -19.03 8.40 -10.87
C ASP A 275 -19.32 8.90 -12.30
N PHE A 276 -20.24 8.22 -13.00
CA PHE A 276 -20.73 8.57 -14.30
C PHE A 276 -22.20 9.01 -14.31
N ARG A 277 -22.85 9.17 -13.14
CA ARG A 277 -24.30 9.42 -13.05
C ARG A 277 -24.75 10.66 -13.80
N GLU A 278 -23.90 11.70 -13.85
CA GLU A 278 -24.17 12.95 -14.55
C GLU A 278 -23.27 13.14 -15.78
N ALA A 279 -22.54 12.09 -16.17
CA ALA A 279 -21.66 12.17 -17.33
C ALA A 279 -22.46 12.32 -18.62
N TYR A 280 -21.96 13.16 -19.50
CA TYR A 280 -22.56 13.37 -20.81
C TYR A 280 -21.47 13.63 -21.86
N TRP A 281 -21.85 13.47 -23.12
CA TRP A 281 -21.00 13.72 -24.25
C TRP A 281 -21.30 15.09 -24.86
N ASP A 282 -20.33 15.97 -24.88
CA ASP A 282 -20.47 17.31 -25.46
C ASP A 282 -20.09 17.29 -26.95
N GLU A 283 -21.09 17.30 -27.82
CA GLU A 283 -20.89 17.28 -29.26
C GLU A 283 -20.52 18.66 -29.84
N SER A 284 -20.66 19.74 -29.09
CA SER A 284 -20.34 21.11 -29.55
C SER A 284 -18.84 21.34 -29.81
N GLU A 285 -17.99 20.48 -29.25
CA GLU A 285 -16.53 20.50 -29.45
C GLU A 285 -16.05 19.58 -30.60
N SER A 286 -16.96 19.00 -31.36
CA SER A 286 -16.65 18.03 -32.45
C SER A 286 -15.99 18.66 -33.70
N GLY A 287 -15.59 19.91 -33.67
CA GLY A 287 -15.09 20.65 -34.85
C GLY A 287 -13.89 21.58 -34.62
N LYS A 288 -13.16 21.44 -33.50
CA LYS A 288 -11.97 22.25 -33.26
C LYS A 288 -10.68 21.47 -33.32
#